data_34cd921300cc3533c7f3649501e4ccab
#
_entry.id   34cd921300cc3533c7f3649501e4ccab
#
_cell.length_a   1.000
_cell.length_b   1.000
_cell.length_c   1.000
_cell.angle_alpha   90.00
_cell.angle_beta   90.00
_cell.angle_gamma   90.00
#
_symmetry.space_group_name_H-M   'P 1'
#
loop_
_entity.id
_entity.type
_entity.pdbx_description
1 polymer ?
#
loop_
_entity_poly.entity_id
_entity_poly.type
_entity_poly.pdbx_seq_one_letter_code
_entity_poly.pdbx_strand_id
1 'polypeptide(L)'
;MNSHLRELIKNQSDFLDEIVQKYLKAVCRQFPVDDRCIDNLLRIKNFKIEPIGIGENGRAGVLVEDFDEKNLVLKYELKLFPNIDTAFLKNEIPEGLAGEDLKNYKYEVMRHIVIFLHELTHAMNFVEFLKYDEEKETYTNLTKEDTSKENYTYYIAHGGLISNRIVVSANIVENALNINKNYIYEALTEFIAHNVLLDDGFSDIQYFYIDNKKIDPYHVNWTYSPFVNIVFVLKYLFNEAFSMAYFTGETKISGFDKSCLNIYITNVSEPISMIIKNYAADNFDMQQNVETLVKGIKEFLSFIEKSLEREDVKKYLDDYKIDCLNEEIKNVCNYNCYLKFIIEDSNIDEKSIDMLKNILEREFKNLGPLNVSKDVISLDNN
;
A
#
# COMPACT_ATOMS: atom_id res chain seq x y z
N MET A 1 9.40 -0.40 -23.17
CA MET A 1 8.05 -0.72 -22.65
C MET A 1 7.55 -1.93 -23.39
N ASN A 2 6.96 -2.82 -22.63
CA ASN A 2 6.45 -4.10 -23.09
C ASN A 2 5.32 -3.91 -24.10
N SER A 3 5.51 -4.44 -25.32
CA SER A 3 4.52 -4.34 -26.39
C SER A 3 3.18 -4.97 -26.04
N HIS A 4 3.18 -6.03 -25.26
CA HIS A 4 1.98 -6.77 -24.86
C HIS A 4 1.09 -5.95 -23.90
N LEU A 5 1.62 -5.43 -22.81
CA LEU A 5 0.85 -4.58 -21.88
C LEU A 5 0.31 -3.35 -22.60
N ARG A 6 1.14 -2.73 -23.45
CA ARG A 6 0.71 -1.59 -24.25
C ARG A 6 -0.48 -1.94 -25.16
N GLU A 7 -0.44 -3.09 -25.82
CA GLU A 7 -1.54 -3.54 -26.69
C GLU A 7 -2.83 -3.77 -25.88
N LEU A 8 -2.72 -4.43 -24.71
CA LEU A 8 -3.88 -4.68 -23.85
C LEU A 8 -4.56 -3.39 -23.39
N ILE A 9 -3.78 -2.41 -22.94
CA ILE A 9 -4.29 -1.14 -22.42
C ILE A 9 -4.80 -0.25 -23.55
N LYS A 10 -4.06 -0.18 -24.65
CA LYS A 10 -4.43 0.63 -25.81
C LYS A 10 -5.75 0.18 -26.42
N ASN A 11 -6.04 -1.11 -26.42
CA ASN A 11 -7.33 -1.64 -26.87
C ASN A 11 -8.52 -1.17 -26.00
N GLN A 12 -8.26 -0.65 -24.79
CA GLN A 12 -9.26 -0.09 -23.90
C GLN A 12 -9.26 1.45 -23.95
N SER A 13 -8.06 2.06 -23.98
CA SER A 13 -7.92 3.51 -23.97
C SER A 13 -6.51 3.96 -24.33
N ASP A 14 -6.37 4.87 -25.32
CA ASP A 14 -5.09 5.52 -25.63
C ASP A 14 -4.61 6.40 -24.45
N PHE A 15 -5.52 7.00 -23.70
CA PHE A 15 -5.19 7.82 -22.54
C PHE A 15 -4.59 6.98 -21.39
N LEU A 16 -5.16 5.81 -21.10
CA LEU A 16 -4.58 4.90 -20.11
C LEU A 16 -3.20 4.38 -20.54
N ASP A 17 -2.99 4.11 -21.84
CA ASP A 17 -1.64 3.76 -22.34
C ASP A 17 -0.65 4.90 -22.09
N GLU A 18 -1.05 6.16 -22.32
CA GLU A 18 -0.23 7.33 -22.00
C GLU A 18 0.12 7.41 -20.50
N ILE A 19 -0.87 7.24 -19.62
CA ILE A 19 -0.68 7.22 -18.17
C ILE A 19 0.33 6.15 -17.75
N VAL A 20 0.21 4.92 -18.27
CA VAL A 20 1.15 3.82 -17.98
C VAL A 20 2.57 4.16 -18.44
N GLN A 21 2.73 4.75 -19.60
CA GLN A 21 4.05 5.15 -20.08
C GLN A 21 4.71 6.21 -19.20
N LYS A 22 3.92 7.20 -18.76
CA LYS A 22 4.36 8.23 -17.82
C LYS A 22 4.72 7.62 -16.47
N TYR A 23 3.87 6.73 -15.96
CA TYR A 23 4.07 6.00 -14.71
C TYR A 23 5.39 5.22 -14.71
N LEU A 24 5.63 4.37 -15.71
CA LEU A 24 6.85 3.58 -15.79
C LEU A 24 8.12 4.45 -15.83
N LYS A 25 8.08 5.55 -16.59
CA LYS A 25 9.20 6.50 -16.61
C LYS A 25 9.43 7.15 -15.27
N ALA A 26 8.36 7.54 -14.57
CA ALA A 26 8.45 8.20 -13.27
C ALA A 26 8.94 7.25 -12.19
N VAL A 27 8.42 6.02 -12.14
CA VAL A 27 8.87 4.97 -11.20
C VAL A 27 10.36 4.70 -11.37
N CYS A 28 10.82 4.46 -12.61
CA CYS A 28 12.25 4.21 -12.88
C CYS A 28 13.17 5.40 -12.60
N ARG A 29 12.64 6.63 -12.55
CA ARG A 29 13.42 7.82 -12.15
C ARG A 29 13.50 7.99 -10.64
N GLN A 30 12.42 7.65 -9.95
CA GLN A 30 12.29 7.90 -8.51
C GLN A 30 12.78 6.73 -7.66
N PHE A 31 12.68 5.50 -8.18
CA PHE A 31 13.01 4.29 -7.44
C PHE A 31 13.99 3.42 -8.23
N PRO A 32 14.94 2.74 -7.56
CA PRO A 32 15.69 1.66 -8.17
C PRO A 32 14.75 0.47 -8.36
N VAL A 33 14.41 0.17 -9.61
CA VAL A 33 13.50 -0.92 -9.98
C VAL A 33 14.31 -2.04 -10.61
N ASP A 34 14.18 -3.26 -10.07
CA ASP A 34 14.74 -4.46 -10.71
C ASP A 34 13.98 -4.74 -12.02
N ASP A 35 14.71 -5.11 -13.08
CA ASP A 35 14.13 -5.39 -14.39
C ASP A 35 13.02 -6.45 -14.32
N ARG A 36 13.13 -7.41 -13.39
CA ARG A 36 12.09 -8.42 -13.13
C ARG A 36 10.75 -7.83 -12.71
N CYS A 37 10.75 -6.69 -11.99
CA CYS A 37 9.53 -5.99 -11.62
C CYS A 37 8.83 -5.37 -12.84
N ILE A 38 9.61 -4.86 -13.79
CA ILE A 38 9.08 -4.38 -15.07
C ILE A 38 8.57 -5.55 -15.91
N ASP A 39 9.29 -6.67 -15.91
CA ASP A 39 8.88 -7.89 -16.61
C ASP A 39 7.59 -8.50 -16.05
N ASN A 40 7.27 -8.27 -14.77
CA ASN A 40 6.00 -8.71 -14.19
C ASN A 40 4.78 -8.09 -14.91
N LEU A 41 4.90 -6.90 -15.45
CA LEU A 41 3.85 -6.29 -16.28
C LEU A 41 3.58 -7.06 -17.58
N LEU A 42 4.56 -7.86 -18.08
CA LEU A 42 4.35 -8.83 -19.19
C LEU A 42 3.35 -9.92 -18.86
N ARG A 43 3.17 -10.17 -17.57
CA ARG A 43 2.36 -11.27 -17.07
C ARG A 43 0.90 -10.88 -16.87
N ILE A 44 0.56 -9.61 -17.08
CA ILE A 44 -0.82 -9.15 -17.13
C ILE A 44 -1.45 -9.74 -18.37
N LYS A 45 -2.37 -10.69 -18.20
CA LYS A 45 -3.04 -11.41 -19.31
C LYS A 45 -4.26 -10.68 -19.81
N ASN A 46 -5.00 -10.06 -18.90
CA ASN A 46 -6.23 -9.38 -19.20
C ASN A 46 -6.24 -8.02 -18.53
N PHE A 47 -6.67 -7.03 -19.28
CA PHE A 47 -7.00 -5.71 -18.80
C PHE A 47 -8.45 -5.44 -19.17
N LYS A 48 -9.30 -5.23 -18.17
CA LYS A 48 -10.73 -5.02 -18.38
C LYS A 48 -11.26 -3.87 -17.56
N ILE A 49 -12.14 -3.10 -18.18
CA ILE A 49 -13.00 -2.15 -17.48
C ILE A 49 -14.37 -2.82 -17.39
N GLU A 50 -14.74 -3.25 -16.20
CA GLU A 50 -16.00 -3.96 -15.96
C GLU A 50 -16.98 -3.08 -15.19
N PRO A 51 -18.27 -3.00 -15.56
CA PRO A 51 -19.27 -2.34 -14.75
C PRO A 51 -19.48 -3.10 -13.44
N ILE A 52 -19.59 -2.34 -12.34
CA ILE A 52 -19.96 -2.92 -11.03
C ILE A 52 -21.37 -3.45 -11.13
N GLY A 53 -21.55 -4.74 -10.80
CA GLY A 53 -22.87 -5.34 -10.65
C GLY A 53 -23.64 -4.65 -9.51
N ILE A 54 -24.95 -4.44 -9.71
CA ILE A 54 -25.83 -3.89 -8.66
C ILE A 54 -25.79 -4.87 -7.46
N GLY A 55 -25.29 -4.41 -6.32
CA GLY A 55 -25.22 -5.20 -5.07
C GLY A 55 -23.85 -5.77 -4.73
N GLU A 56 -22.84 -5.61 -5.57
CA GLU A 56 -21.47 -5.90 -5.20
C GLU A 56 -20.85 -4.68 -4.46
N ASN A 57 -20.19 -4.91 -3.34
CA ASN A 57 -19.35 -3.91 -2.67
C ASN A 57 -18.16 -3.64 -3.62
N GLY A 58 -18.34 -2.73 -4.54
CA GLY A 58 -17.42 -2.49 -5.64
C GLY A 58 -16.13 -1.88 -5.15
N ARG A 59 -15.03 -2.60 -5.30
CA ARG A 59 -13.70 -2.02 -5.27
C ARG A 59 -13.44 -1.35 -6.61
N ALA A 60 -12.82 -0.19 -6.58
CA ALA A 60 -12.57 0.60 -7.78
C ALA A 60 -11.46 0.02 -8.69
N GLY A 61 -10.65 -0.91 -8.18
CA GLY A 61 -9.67 -1.67 -8.96
C GLY A 61 -9.35 -2.98 -8.26
N VAL A 62 -8.98 -4.00 -9.02
CA VAL A 62 -8.57 -5.31 -8.49
C VAL A 62 -7.50 -5.90 -9.39
N LEU A 63 -6.39 -6.27 -8.77
CA LEU A 63 -5.42 -7.15 -9.36
C LEU A 63 -5.70 -8.57 -8.89
N VAL A 64 -5.99 -9.48 -9.81
CA VAL A 64 -6.17 -10.89 -9.51
C VAL A 64 -4.87 -11.62 -9.85
N GLU A 65 -4.32 -12.31 -8.86
CA GLU A 65 -3.13 -13.12 -9.02
C GLU A 65 -3.50 -14.59 -9.23
N ASP A 66 -2.89 -15.22 -10.24
CA ASP A 66 -2.96 -16.66 -10.50
C ASP A 66 -1.53 -17.20 -10.59
N PHE A 67 -1.26 -18.34 -9.96
CA PHE A 67 0.06 -18.93 -9.93
C PHE A 67 0.20 -20.06 -10.96
N ASP A 68 1.17 -19.89 -11.85
CA ASP A 68 1.59 -20.92 -12.80
C ASP A 68 2.74 -21.76 -12.20
N GLU A 69 2.39 -22.86 -11.56
CA GLU A 69 3.35 -23.75 -10.89
C GLU A 69 4.43 -24.29 -11.83
N LYS A 70 4.08 -24.56 -13.10
CA LYS A 70 5.03 -25.13 -14.08
C LYS A 70 6.14 -24.16 -14.47
N ASN A 71 5.80 -22.88 -14.49
CA ASN A 71 6.72 -21.84 -14.91
C ASN A 71 7.27 -21.02 -13.72
N LEU A 72 6.76 -21.23 -12.49
CA LEU A 72 7.07 -20.44 -11.30
C LEU A 72 6.87 -18.95 -11.55
N VAL A 73 5.69 -18.58 -12.02
CA VAL A 73 5.35 -17.18 -12.32
C VAL A 73 3.96 -16.85 -11.83
N LEU A 74 3.78 -15.62 -11.33
CA LEU A 74 2.47 -15.04 -11.13
C LEU A 74 1.93 -14.54 -12.46
N LYS A 75 0.62 -14.70 -12.65
CA LYS A 75 -0.14 -14.15 -13.75
C LYS A 75 -1.16 -13.18 -13.19
N TYR A 76 -1.40 -12.09 -13.89
CA TYR A 76 -2.27 -11.05 -13.39
C TYR A 76 -3.44 -10.80 -14.33
N GLU A 77 -4.61 -10.55 -13.76
CA GLU A 77 -5.75 -9.96 -14.41
C GLU A 77 -6.04 -8.63 -13.73
N LEU A 78 -5.90 -7.53 -14.46
CA LEU A 78 -6.21 -6.20 -13.96
C LEU A 78 -7.64 -5.84 -14.33
N LYS A 79 -8.51 -5.67 -13.32
CA LYS A 79 -9.90 -5.26 -13.46
C LYS A 79 -10.10 -3.89 -12.86
N LEU A 80 -10.60 -2.96 -13.64
CA LEU A 80 -11.03 -1.65 -13.16
C LEU A 80 -12.56 -1.62 -13.15
N PHE A 81 -13.13 -1.40 -11.97
CA PHE A 81 -14.57 -1.28 -11.80
C PHE A 81 -14.99 0.17 -12.02
N PRO A 82 -16.09 0.35 -12.71
CA PRO A 82 -16.40 1.59 -13.32
C PRO A 82 -17.47 2.40 -12.61
N ASN A 83 -17.07 3.33 -11.86
CA ASN A 83 -17.67 4.63 -12.00
C ASN A 83 -16.77 5.51 -12.91
N ILE A 84 -15.96 4.84 -13.76
CA ILE A 84 -15.13 5.56 -14.71
C ILE A 84 -16.03 6.06 -15.81
N ASP A 85 -16.20 7.38 -15.85
CA ASP A 85 -16.87 8.04 -16.96
C ASP A 85 -16.13 7.71 -18.26
N THR A 86 -16.87 7.42 -19.33
CA THR A 86 -16.30 7.19 -20.65
C THR A 86 -15.51 8.39 -21.17
N ALA A 87 -15.83 9.61 -20.73
CA ALA A 87 -15.09 10.82 -21.03
C ALA A 87 -13.66 10.77 -20.45
N PHE A 88 -13.47 10.20 -19.25
CA PHE A 88 -12.15 9.97 -18.68
C PHE A 88 -11.26 9.12 -19.59
N LEU A 89 -11.78 8.01 -20.09
CA LEU A 89 -11.02 7.10 -20.96
C LEU A 89 -10.57 7.76 -22.28
N LYS A 90 -11.30 8.81 -22.71
CA LYS A 90 -11.01 9.60 -23.91
C LYS A 90 -10.17 10.85 -23.62
N ASN A 91 -9.80 11.10 -22.37
CA ASN A 91 -9.14 12.34 -21.94
C ASN A 91 -9.99 13.59 -22.25
N GLU A 92 -11.31 13.49 -22.08
CA GLU A 92 -12.26 14.56 -22.35
C GLU A 92 -12.87 15.07 -21.05
N ILE A 93 -13.05 16.39 -20.94
CA ILE A 93 -13.87 16.99 -19.88
C ILE A 93 -15.30 17.07 -20.41
N PRO A 94 -16.30 16.52 -19.70
CA PRO A 94 -17.70 16.62 -20.11
C PRO A 94 -18.13 18.08 -20.32
N GLU A 95 -18.89 18.32 -21.40
CA GLU A 95 -19.41 19.64 -21.70
C GLU A 95 -20.34 20.15 -20.59
N GLY A 96 -20.25 21.45 -20.27
CA GLY A 96 -21.11 22.12 -19.30
C GLY A 96 -20.60 22.04 -17.85
N LEU A 97 -19.54 21.33 -17.55
CA LEU A 97 -18.92 21.35 -16.23
C LEU A 97 -18.18 22.66 -15.99
N ALA A 98 -18.49 23.34 -14.88
CA ALA A 98 -17.85 24.60 -14.48
C ALA A 98 -17.79 24.73 -12.95
N GLY A 99 -16.93 25.60 -12.45
CA GLY A 99 -16.83 25.89 -11.03
C GLY A 99 -16.55 24.66 -10.17
N GLU A 100 -17.34 24.43 -9.14
CA GLU A 100 -17.16 23.34 -8.18
C GLU A 100 -17.40 21.95 -8.82
N ASP A 101 -18.34 21.83 -9.78
CA ASP A 101 -18.61 20.57 -10.47
C ASP A 101 -17.39 20.12 -11.30
N LEU A 102 -16.74 21.02 -12.01
CA LEU A 102 -15.51 20.75 -12.74
C LEU A 102 -14.38 20.34 -11.79
N LYS A 103 -14.27 21.02 -10.65
CA LYS A 103 -13.27 20.71 -9.64
C LYS A 103 -13.48 19.30 -9.07
N ASN A 104 -14.71 18.97 -8.68
CA ASN A 104 -15.07 17.63 -8.17
C ASN A 104 -14.81 16.55 -9.21
N TYR A 105 -15.17 16.78 -10.47
CA TYR A 105 -14.87 15.87 -11.56
C TYR A 105 -13.36 15.61 -11.69
N LYS A 106 -12.54 16.65 -11.66
CA LYS A 106 -11.07 16.50 -11.73
C LYS A 106 -10.50 15.70 -10.54
N TYR A 107 -11.01 15.90 -9.33
CA TYR A 107 -10.62 15.10 -8.17
C TYR A 107 -10.99 13.62 -8.34
N GLU A 108 -12.20 13.33 -8.84
CA GLU A 108 -12.62 11.95 -9.10
C GLU A 108 -11.76 11.27 -10.17
N VAL A 109 -11.45 11.99 -11.26
CA VAL A 109 -10.54 11.49 -12.30
C VAL A 109 -9.15 11.19 -11.72
N MET A 110 -8.60 12.10 -10.92
CA MET A 110 -7.31 11.89 -10.27
C MET A 110 -7.36 10.67 -9.34
N ARG A 111 -8.43 10.50 -8.58
CA ARG A 111 -8.64 9.33 -7.73
C ARG A 111 -8.63 8.03 -8.55
N HIS A 112 -9.31 7.99 -9.69
CA HIS A 112 -9.29 6.83 -10.58
C HIS A 112 -7.89 6.54 -11.14
N ILE A 113 -7.12 7.58 -11.47
CA ILE A 113 -5.72 7.42 -11.89
C ILE A 113 -4.88 6.82 -10.75
N VAL A 114 -5.02 7.33 -9.52
CA VAL A 114 -4.31 6.77 -8.35
C VAL A 114 -4.64 5.30 -8.17
N ILE A 115 -5.93 4.92 -8.20
CA ILE A 115 -6.35 3.53 -8.06
C ILE A 115 -5.74 2.66 -9.18
N PHE A 116 -5.77 3.13 -10.41
CA PHE A 116 -5.17 2.41 -11.52
C PHE A 116 -3.67 2.21 -11.32
N LEU A 117 -2.95 3.25 -10.91
CA LEU A 117 -1.51 3.17 -10.64
C LEU A 117 -1.20 2.31 -9.41
N HIS A 118 -2.07 2.29 -8.40
CA HIS A 118 -1.98 1.40 -7.26
C HIS A 118 -1.97 -0.07 -7.69
N GLU A 119 -2.92 -0.48 -8.53
CA GLU A 119 -2.99 -1.86 -9.03
C GLU A 119 -1.77 -2.21 -9.92
N LEU A 120 -1.31 -1.29 -10.75
CA LEU A 120 -0.08 -1.48 -11.51
C LEU A 120 1.15 -1.61 -10.61
N THR A 121 1.18 -0.87 -9.51
CA THR A 121 2.27 -0.94 -8.53
C THR A 121 2.30 -2.31 -7.86
N HIS A 122 1.15 -2.90 -7.53
CA HIS A 122 1.11 -4.29 -7.06
C HIS A 122 1.72 -5.27 -8.07
N ALA A 123 1.38 -5.14 -9.34
CA ALA A 123 1.93 -6.00 -10.40
C ALA A 123 3.45 -5.84 -10.56
N MET A 124 4.01 -4.67 -10.23
CA MET A 124 5.45 -4.39 -10.28
C MET A 124 6.21 -4.81 -9.02
N ASN A 125 5.54 -5.31 -8.00
CA ASN A 125 6.22 -5.73 -6.78
C ASN A 125 7.21 -6.86 -7.06
N PHE A 126 8.34 -6.81 -6.35
CA PHE A 126 9.32 -7.90 -6.39
C PHE A 126 8.75 -9.15 -5.73
N VAL A 127 8.82 -10.30 -6.39
CA VAL A 127 8.23 -11.55 -5.92
C VAL A 127 9.27 -12.65 -5.94
N GLU A 128 9.35 -13.40 -4.83
CA GLU A 128 10.16 -14.62 -4.70
C GLU A 128 9.26 -15.80 -4.36
N PHE A 129 9.61 -16.96 -4.93
CA PHE A 129 8.98 -18.23 -4.60
C PHE A 129 9.94 -19.04 -3.73
N LEU A 130 9.49 -19.39 -2.55
CA LEU A 130 10.32 -20.00 -1.52
C LEU A 130 9.75 -21.35 -1.09
N LYS A 131 10.63 -22.27 -0.65
CA LYS A 131 10.29 -23.44 0.14
C LYS A 131 11.00 -23.38 1.49
N TYR A 132 10.42 -24.00 2.51
CA TYR A 132 11.06 -24.15 3.80
C TYR A 132 11.95 -25.40 3.77
N ASP A 133 13.21 -25.24 4.14
CA ASP A 133 14.19 -26.32 4.29
C ASP A 133 14.24 -26.68 5.78
N GLU A 134 13.61 -27.80 6.16
CA GLU A 134 13.51 -28.24 7.56
C GLU A 134 14.89 -28.60 8.15
N GLU A 135 15.84 -29.07 7.34
CA GLU A 135 17.17 -29.44 7.83
C GLU A 135 18.02 -28.20 8.18
N LYS A 136 17.81 -27.11 7.43
CA LYS A 136 18.54 -25.85 7.63
C LYS A 136 17.75 -24.82 8.44
N GLU A 137 16.50 -25.12 8.78
CA GLU A 137 15.56 -24.18 9.44
C GLU A 137 15.48 -22.82 8.72
N THR A 138 15.52 -22.82 7.38
CA THR A 138 15.56 -21.60 6.58
C THR A 138 14.73 -21.73 5.29
N TYR A 139 14.43 -20.56 4.68
CA TYR A 139 13.77 -20.51 3.39
C TYR A 139 14.79 -20.50 2.26
N THR A 140 14.54 -21.30 1.24
CA THR A 140 15.35 -21.40 0.02
C THR A 140 14.47 -21.18 -1.20
N ASN A 141 15.06 -20.81 -2.33
CA ASN A 141 14.29 -20.61 -3.56
C ASN A 141 13.61 -21.90 -4.00
N LEU A 142 12.34 -21.80 -4.37
CA LEU A 142 11.57 -22.89 -4.97
C LEU A 142 12.10 -23.17 -6.38
N THR A 143 12.28 -24.44 -6.71
CA THR A 143 12.74 -24.89 -8.03
C THR A 143 11.64 -25.63 -8.78
N LYS A 144 11.77 -25.77 -10.11
CA LYS A 144 10.86 -26.59 -10.93
C LYS A 144 10.87 -28.08 -10.54
N GLU A 145 11.96 -28.56 -9.98
CA GLU A 145 12.05 -29.92 -9.47
C GLU A 145 11.21 -30.10 -8.21
N ASP A 146 11.16 -29.08 -7.34
CA ASP A 146 10.32 -29.10 -6.16
C ASP A 146 8.83 -29.18 -6.52
N THR A 147 8.40 -28.46 -7.56
CA THR A 147 6.98 -28.46 -8.00
C THR A 147 6.57 -29.76 -8.70
N SER A 148 7.51 -30.65 -9.04
CA SER A 148 7.20 -31.96 -9.60
C SER A 148 6.85 -33.02 -8.56
N LYS A 149 7.06 -32.72 -7.25
CA LYS A 149 6.78 -33.65 -6.14
C LYS A 149 5.30 -33.58 -5.75
N GLU A 150 4.70 -34.71 -5.42
CA GLU A 150 3.38 -34.74 -4.81
C GLU A 150 3.47 -34.14 -3.40
N ASN A 151 2.50 -33.24 -3.06
CA ASN A 151 2.36 -32.65 -1.71
C ASN A 151 3.53 -31.74 -1.28
N TYR A 152 3.95 -30.80 -2.12
CA TYR A 152 4.89 -29.76 -1.70
C TYR A 152 4.16 -28.51 -1.17
N THR A 153 4.79 -27.84 -0.22
CA THR A 153 4.35 -26.55 0.30
C THR A 153 5.34 -25.49 -0.15
N TYR A 154 4.84 -24.39 -0.65
CA TYR A 154 5.67 -23.26 -1.05
C TYR A 154 5.12 -21.95 -0.50
N TYR A 155 5.95 -20.94 -0.55
CA TYR A 155 5.64 -19.61 -0.04
C TYR A 155 5.88 -18.59 -1.14
N ILE A 156 4.95 -17.68 -1.33
CA ILE A 156 5.12 -16.50 -2.17
C ILE A 156 5.51 -15.37 -1.25
N ALA A 157 6.70 -14.81 -1.45
CA ALA A 157 7.17 -13.65 -0.72
C ALA A 157 7.13 -12.44 -1.66
N HIS A 158 6.30 -11.46 -1.32
CA HIS A 158 6.32 -10.15 -1.98
C HIS A 158 7.46 -9.31 -1.42
N GLY A 159 8.14 -8.59 -2.31
CA GLY A 159 9.19 -7.64 -1.96
C GLY A 159 8.65 -6.52 -1.09
N GLY A 160 9.51 -5.97 -0.29
CA GLY A 160 9.19 -4.88 0.61
C GLY A 160 9.64 -5.15 2.04
N LEU A 161 9.47 -4.17 2.90
CA LEU A 161 9.75 -4.29 4.34
C LEU A 161 8.85 -5.33 5.02
N ILE A 162 7.74 -5.63 4.38
CA ILE A 162 6.72 -6.51 4.87
C ILE A 162 6.59 -7.62 3.85
N SER A 163 7.30 -8.70 4.10
CA SER A 163 7.08 -9.91 3.32
C SER A 163 5.71 -10.49 3.68
N ASN A 164 4.72 -10.27 2.82
CA ASN A 164 3.53 -11.09 2.84
C ASN A 164 3.96 -12.49 2.41
N ARG A 165 4.07 -13.40 3.38
CA ARG A 165 4.30 -14.80 3.08
C ARG A 165 2.94 -15.45 2.92
N ILE A 166 2.59 -15.73 1.69
CA ILE A 166 1.43 -16.55 1.36
C ILE A 166 1.89 -18.00 1.41
N VAL A 167 1.28 -18.77 2.28
CA VAL A 167 1.48 -20.23 2.26
C VAL A 167 0.52 -20.80 1.23
N VAL A 168 1.05 -21.39 0.16
CA VAL A 168 0.25 -22.12 -0.82
C VAL A 168 0.64 -23.59 -0.75
N SER A 169 -0.33 -24.44 -0.43
CA SER A 169 -0.17 -25.89 -0.56
C SER A 169 -0.78 -26.33 -1.88
N ALA A 170 -0.10 -27.19 -2.62
CA ALA A 170 -0.58 -27.73 -3.91
C ALA A 170 -2.00 -28.33 -3.86
N ASN A 171 -2.46 -28.73 -2.68
CA ASN A 171 -3.80 -29.29 -2.46
C ASN A 171 -4.85 -28.30 -1.92
N ILE A 172 -4.53 -27.01 -1.70
CA ILE A 172 -5.40 -26.02 -1.06
C ILE A 172 -5.38 -24.69 -1.82
N VAL A 173 -5.53 -24.73 -3.14
CA VAL A 173 -5.57 -23.51 -3.97
C VAL A 173 -6.80 -22.64 -3.67
N GLU A 174 -7.89 -23.21 -3.17
CA GLU A 174 -9.14 -22.47 -2.94
C GLU A 174 -9.18 -21.61 -1.67
N ASN A 175 -8.34 -21.84 -0.67
CA ASN A 175 -8.41 -21.15 0.62
C ASN A 175 -7.19 -20.29 0.99
N ALA A 176 -6.11 -20.34 0.23
CA ALA A 176 -4.88 -19.59 0.54
C ALA A 176 -4.99 -18.09 0.21
N LEU A 177 -5.94 -17.67 -0.60
CA LEU A 177 -6.19 -16.28 -0.97
C LEU A 177 -6.93 -15.47 0.10
N ASN A 178 -7.33 -16.07 1.23
CA ASN A 178 -7.83 -15.35 2.40
C ASN A 178 -6.67 -14.84 3.27
N ILE A 179 -5.76 -14.14 2.66
CA ILE A 179 -4.67 -13.46 3.37
C ILE A 179 -5.30 -12.36 4.21
N ASN A 180 -4.90 -12.30 5.47
CA ASN A 180 -5.13 -11.10 6.26
C ASN A 180 -4.54 -9.93 5.50
N LYS A 181 -5.40 -9.01 5.02
CA LYS A 181 -4.95 -7.84 4.28
C LYS A 181 -3.88 -7.14 5.11
N ASN A 182 -2.68 -7.05 4.55
CA ASN A 182 -1.65 -6.23 5.15
C ASN A 182 -1.88 -4.78 4.74
N TYR A 183 -2.65 -4.07 5.52
CA TYR A 183 -3.03 -2.68 5.24
C TYR A 183 -1.84 -1.74 5.09
N ILE A 184 -0.69 -2.04 5.69
CA ILE A 184 0.51 -1.21 5.52
C ILE A 184 1.17 -1.48 4.16
N TYR A 185 1.11 -2.71 3.67
CA TYR A 185 1.55 -3.02 2.31
C TYR A 185 0.66 -2.29 1.27
N GLU A 186 -0.64 -2.32 1.47
CA GLU A 186 -1.60 -1.56 0.66
C GLU A 186 -1.31 -0.04 0.73
N ALA A 187 -1.07 0.48 1.94
CA ALA A 187 -0.71 1.89 2.14
C ALA A 187 0.61 2.27 1.49
N LEU A 188 1.62 1.39 1.51
CA LEU A 188 2.88 1.61 0.81
C LEU A 188 2.68 1.65 -0.71
N THR A 189 1.85 0.75 -1.24
CA THR A 189 1.50 0.72 -2.66
C THR A 189 0.77 2.00 -3.06
N GLU A 190 -0.20 2.44 -2.26
CA GLU A 190 -0.92 3.69 -2.46
C GLU A 190 0.01 4.91 -2.38
N PHE A 191 0.93 4.93 -1.41
CA PHE A 191 1.95 5.98 -1.28
C PHE A 191 2.83 6.07 -2.54
N ILE A 192 3.30 4.95 -3.08
CA ILE A 192 4.10 4.92 -4.30
C ILE A 192 3.29 5.48 -5.47
N ALA A 193 2.02 5.07 -5.63
CA ALA A 193 1.14 5.56 -6.68
C ALA A 193 0.94 7.08 -6.62
N HIS A 194 0.72 7.64 -5.43
CA HIS A 194 0.59 9.09 -5.23
C HIS A 194 1.92 9.81 -5.49
N ASN A 195 3.04 9.29 -4.98
CA ASN A 195 4.35 9.92 -5.12
C ASN A 195 4.79 10.02 -6.58
N VAL A 196 4.49 9.00 -7.37
CA VAL A 196 4.79 8.98 -8.82
C VAL A 196 4.06 10.12 -9.56
N LEU A 197 2.86 10.50 -9.15
CA LEU A 197 2.11 11.60 -9.78
C LEU A 197 2.71 12.99 -9.52
N LEU A 198 3.63 13.11 -8.56
CA LEU A 198 4.39 14.36 -8.36
C LEU A 198 5.43 14.59 -9.45
N ASP A 199 5.78 13.55 -10.22
CA ASP A 199 6.77 13.65 -11.29
C ASP A 199 6.33 14.63 -12.38
N ASP A 200 7.28 15.42 -12.89
CA ASP A 200 7.04 16.39 -13.95
C ASP A 200 6.52 15.77 -15.26
N GLY A 201 6.73 14.46 -15.46
CA GLY A 201 6.18 13.71 -16.58
C GLY A 201 4.66 13.71 -16.65
N PHE A 202 3.96 14.09 -15.56
CA PHE A 202 2.50 14.23 -15.50
C PHE A 202 2.02 15.68 -15.63
N SER A 203 2.91 16.63 -15.87
CA SER A 203 2.59 18.07 -15.91
C SER A 203 1.68 18.49 -17.06
N ASP A 204 1.54 17.66 -18.09
CA ASP A 204 0.67 17.93 -19.27
C ASP A 204 -0.74 17.32 -19.11
N ILE A 205 -1.02 16.60 -18.02
CA ILE A 205 -2.33 16.01 -17.78
C ILE A 205 -3.29 17.09 -17.26
N GLN A 206 -4.27 17.47 -18.07
CA GLN A 206 -5.19 18.59 -17.78
C GLN A 206 -6.02 18.40 -16.49
N TYR A 207 -6.28 17.16 -16.09
CA TYR A 207 -7.04 16.86 -14.88
C TYR A 207 -6.29 17.23 -13.59
N PHE A 208 -4.94 17.37 -13.66
CA PHE A 208 -4.12 17.69 -12.50
C PHE A 208 -4.05 19.18 -12.19
N TYR A 209 -4.85 19.99 -12.89
CA TYR A 209 -4.86 21.44 -12.68
C TYR A 209 -6.27 21.96 -12.41
N ILE A 210 -6.40 22.76 -11.34
CA ILE A 210 -7.56 23.58 -11.02
C ILE A 210 -7.09 25.04 -11.01
N ASP A 211 -7.74 25.91 -11.77
CA ASP A 211 -7.39 27.33 -11.87
C ASP A 211 -5.89 27.58 -12.13
N ASN A 212 -5.30 26.78 -13.03
CA ASN A 212 -3.86 26.75 -13.38
C ASN A 212 -2.91 26.38 -12.23
N LYS A 213 -3.43 25.86 -11.12
CA LYS A 213 -2.63 25.29 -10.04
C LYS A 213 -2.67 23.76 -10.10
N LYS A 214 -1.49 23.14 -10.03
CA LYS A 214 -1.39 21.68 -9.96
C LYS A 214 -2.03 21.20 -8.67
N ILE A 215 -2.92 20.23 -8.77
CA ILE A 215 -3.48 19.54 -7.61
C ILE A 215 -2.36 18.71 -7.00
N ASP A 216 -2.15 18.86 -5.70
CA ASP A 216 -1.26 17.98 -4.97
C ASP A 216 -1.92 16.60 -4.84
N PRO A 217 -1.32 15.53 -5.41
CA PRO A 217 -1.86 14.18 -5.27
C PRO A 217 -2.09 13.77 -3.83
N TYR A 218 -1.31 14.29 -2.89
CA TYR A 218 -1.48 14.00 -1.46
C TYR A 218 -2.76 14.59 -0.85
N HIS A 219 -3.44 15.51 -1.52
CA HIS A 219 -4.77 15.99 -1.13
C HIS A 219 -5.92 15.13 -1.67
N VAL A 220 -5.63 14.13 -2.49
CA VAL A 220 -6.62 13.13 -2.88
C VAL A 220 -6.84 12.16 -1.70
N ASN A 221 -8.08 11.78 -1.44
CA ASN A 221 -8.42 10.91 -0.33
C ASN A 221 -7.60 9.62 -0.34
N TRP A 222 -6.96 9.33 0.78
CA TRP A 222 -6.23 8.08 1.02
C TRP A 222 -7.19 6.98 1.47
N THR A 223 -7.18 5.85 0.77
CA THR A 223 -8.00 4.69 1.12
C THR A 223 -7.52 4.05 2.42
N TYR A 224 -6.20 4.00 2.61
CA TYR A 224 -5.56 3.36 3.77
C TYR A 224 -4.98 4.39 4.75
N SER A 225 -5.68 5.51 4.97
CA SER A 225 -5.17 6.70 5.67
C SER A 225 -4.45 6.45 7.00
N PRO A 226 -4.91 5.61 7.96
CA PRO A 226 -4.17 5.41 9.21
C PRO A 226 -2.82 4.71 9.00
N PHE A 227 -2.72 3.85 7.99
CA PHE A 227 -1.49 3.13 7.67
C PHE A 227 -0.55 3.94 6.80
N VAL A 228 -1.07 4.84 5.98
CA VAL A 228 -0.28 5.81 5.20
C VAL A 228 0.49 6.75 6.12
N ASN A 229 -0.07 7.14 7.27
CA ASN A 229 0.66 7.93 8.28
C ASN A 229 1.91 7.18 8.79
N ILE A 230 1.80 5.86 8.99
CA ILE A 230 2.96 5.00 9.34
C ILE A 230 3.99 5.00 8.21
N VAL A 231 3.55 4.91 6.95
CA VAL A 231 4.42 4.96 5.78
C VAL A 231 5.16 6.30 5.70
N PHE A 232 4.50 7.43 5.96
CA PHE A 232 5.14 8.74 6.02
C PHE A 232 6.15 8.86 7.16
N VAL A 233 5.85 8.34 8.35
CA VAL A 233 6.83 8.26 9.45
C VAL A 233 8.09 7.53 9.00
N LEU A 234 7.95 6.37 8.36
CA LEU A 234 9.08 5.60 7.84
C LEU A 234 9.84 6.35 6.74
N LYS A 235 9.14 7.07 5.86
CA LYS A 235 9.74 7.94 4.84
C LYS A 235 10.62 9.02 5.47
N TYR A 236 10.12 9.70 6.50
CA TYR A 236 10.88 10.76 7.17
C TYR A 236 12.07 10.23 7.97
N LEU A 237 12.02 9.01 8.49
CA LEU A 237 13.13 8.39 9.21
C LEU A 237 14.19 7.78 8.30
N PHE A 238 13.79 7.14 7.20
CA PHE A 238 14.67 6.30 6.40
C PHE A 238 14.77 6.72 4.94
N ASN A 239 14.27 7.92 4.62
CA ASN A 239 14.16 8.35 3.23
C ASN A 239 13.31 7.35 2.43
N GLU A 240 13.57 7.22 1.15
CA GLU A 240 12.88 6.28 0.27
C GLU A 240 13.43 4.86 0.35
N ALA A 241 14.42 4.62 1.25
CA ALA A 241 15.07 3.32 1.38
C ALA A 241 14.09 2.16 1.64
N PHE A 242 12.97 2.43 2.32
CA PHE A 242 11.96 1.40 2.55
C PHE A 242 11.12 1.07 1.31
N SER A 243 10.88 2.05 0.40
CA SER A 243 10.21 1.80 -0.86
C SER A 243 11.12 1.10 -1.87
N MET A 244 12.45 1.25 -1.76
CA MET A 244 13.42 0.50 -2.55
C MET A 244 13.22 -1.01 -2.38
N ALA A 245 13.00 -1.48 -1.15
CA ALA A 245 12.78 -2.90 -0.88
C ALA A 245 11.55 -3.45 -1.62
N TYR A 246 10.57 -2.60 -1.93
CA TYR A 246 9.38 -2.97 -2.69
C TYR A 246 9.70 -3.43 -4.11
N PHE A 247 10.67 -2.79 -4.77
CA PHE A 247 11.02 -3.03 -6.16
C PHE A 247 12.29 -3.87 -6.35
N THR A 248 13.13 -4.01 -5.34
CA THR A 248 14.41 -4.73 -5.46
C THR A 248 14.45 -6.02 -4.65
N GLY A 249 13.49 -6.21 -3.74
CA GLY A 249 13.52 -7.31 -2.78
C GLY A 249 14.65 -7.18 -1.74
N GLU A 250 15.42 -6.10 -1.75
CA GLU A 250 16.49 -5.90 -0.78
C GLU A 250 15.95 -5.83 0.63
N THR A 251 16.41 -6.76 1.46
CA THR A 251 15.97 -6.88 2.86
C THR A 251 16.86 -6.10 3.83
N LYS A 252 18.01 -5.65 3.36
CA LYS A 252 19.01 -4.92 4.15
C LYS A 252 18.99 -3.45 3.79
N ILE A 253 18.09 -2.71 4.41
CA ILE A 253 18.29 -1.29 4.55
C ILE A 253 19.36 -1.13 5.62
N SER A 254 20.46 -0.43 5.31
CA SER A 254 21.62 -0.23 6.19
C SER A 254 21.17 0.03 7.63
N GLY A 255 21.46 -0.91 8.54
CA GLY A 255 21.15 -0.80 9.95
C GLY A 255 19.70 -0.97 10.38
N PHE A 256 18.80 -1.39 9.48
CA PHE A 256 17.39 -1.57 9.78
C PHE A 256 17.05 -3.05 9.98
N ASP A 257 16.53 -3.40 11.15
CA ASP A 257 16.04 -4.76 11.40
C ASP A 257 14.62 -4.93 10.90
N LYS A 258 14.51 -5.52 9.72
CA LYS A 258 13.23 -5.83 9.06
C LYS A 258 12.30 -6.69 9.94
N SER A 259 12.88 -7.56 10.79
CA SER A 259 12.10 -8.46 11.64
C SER A 259 11.32 -7.68 12.71
N CYS A 260 11.94 -6.68 13.31
CA CYS A 260 11.27 -5.81 14.28
C CYS A 260 10.13 -5.03 13.65
N LEU A 261 10.35 -4.44 12.46
CA LEU A 261 9.29 -3.69 11.78
C LEU A 261 8.09 -4.57 11.43
N ASN A 262 8.33 -5.80 10.94
CA ASN A 262 7.25 -6.73 10.64
C ASN A 262 6.37 -7.02 11.86
N ILE A 263 6.97 -7.16 13.06
CA ILE A 263 6.20 -7.39 14.29
C ILE A 263 5.31 -6.18 14.60
N TYR A 264 5.83 -4.96 14.55
CA TYR A 264 5.05 -3.74 14.85
C TYR A 264 3.92 -3.56 13.86
N ILE A 265 4.20 -3.76 12.58
CA ILE A 265 3.25 -3.63 11.49
C ILE A 265 2.12 -4.65 11.62
N THR A 266 2.46 -5.90 11.93
CA THR A 266 1.47 -6.96 12.17
C THR A 266 0.60 -6.62 13.37
N ASN A 267 1.19 -6.15 14.46
CA ASN A 267 0.46 -5.77 15.68
C ASN A 267 -0.47 -4.55 15.49
N VAL A 268 -0.26 -3.73 14.46
CA VAL A 268 -1.17 -2.61 14.12
C VAL A 268 -2.22 -3.04 13.09
N SER A 269 -1.83 -3.78 12.05
CA SER A 269 -2.70 -4.11 10.93
C SER A 269 -3.69 -5.26 11.25
N GLU A 270 -3.20 -6.32 11.91
CA GLU A 270 -4.00 -7.52 12.18
C GLU A 270 -5.21 -7.26 13.10
N PRO A 271 -5.07 -6.53 14.23
CA PRO A 271 -6.23 -6.24 15.08
C PRO A 271 -7.36 -5.50 14.35
N ILE A 272 -7.01 -4.56 13.46
CA ILE A 272 -7.99 -3.84 12.65
C ILE A 272 -8.68 -4.77 11.66
N SER A 273 -7.91 -5.64 10.98
CA SER A 273 -8.47 -6.65 10.10
C SER A 273 -9.43 -7.60 10.84
N MET A 274 -9.07 -7.98 12.07
CA MET A 274 -9.93 -8.82 12.93
C MET A 274 -11.21 -8.12 13.32
N ILE A 275 -11.16 -6.82 13.67
CA ILE A 275 -12.36 -6.02 13.97
C ILE A 275 -13.28 -5.97 12.75
N ILE A 276 -12.73 -5.61 11.58
CA ILE A 276 -13.50 -5.47 10.32
C ILE A 276 -14.21 -6.79 9.95
N LYS A 277 -13.52 -7.92 10.10
CA LYS A 277 -14.04 -9.23 9.67
C LYS A 277 -15.01 -9.87 10.67
N ASN A 278 -14.79 -9.67 11.96
CA ASN A 278 -15.39 -10.50 13.00
C ASN A 278 -16.24 -9.74 14.04
N TYR A 279 -16.43 -8.42 13.90
CA TYR A 279 -17.14 -7.60 14.90
C TYR A 279 -18.54 -8.16 15.28
N ALA A 280 -19.21 -8.87 14.37
CA ALA A 280 -20.53 -9.46 14.56
C ALA A 280 -20.51 -10.91 15.09
N ALA A 281 -19.35 -11.52 15.30
CA ALA A 281 -19.25 -12.89 15.78
C ALA A 281 -19.45 -12.96 17.31
N ASP A 282 -20.23 -13.94 17.77
CA ASP A 282 -20.63 -14.08 19.18
C ASP A 282 -19.46 -14.11 20.19
N ASN A 283 -18.30 -14.61 19.77
CA ASN A 283 -17.09 -14.75 20.60
C ASN A 283 -16.01 -13.72 20.27
N PHE A 284 -16.32 -12.67 19.55
CA PHE A 284 -15.34 -11.66 19.17
C PHE A 284 -15.08 -10.68 20.31
N ASP A 285 -13.82 -10.60 20.74
CA ASP A 285 -13.39 -9.67 21.79
C ASP A 285 -12.83 -8.38 21.15
N MET A 286 -13.71 -7.41 20.97
CA MET A 286 -13.37 -6.08 20.43
C MET A 286 -12.39 -5.34 21.34
N GLN A 287 -12.55 -5.46 22.66
CA GLN A 287 -11.67 -4.83 23.65
C GLN A 287 -10.22 -5.34 23.51
N GLN A 288 -10.03 -6.65 23.47
CA GLN A 288 -8.71 -7.26 23.32
C GLN A 288 -8.03 -6.85 22.02
N ASN A 289 -8.77 -6.74 20.91
CA ASN A 289 -8.21 -6.32 19.63
C ASN A 289 -7.78 -4.85 19.65
N VAL A 290 -8.55 -3.96 20.28
CA VAL A 290 -8.13 -2.55 20.45
C VAL A 290 -6.93 -2.43 21.38
N GLU A 291 -6.86 -3.20 22.47
CA GLU A 291 -5.67 -3.23 23.35
C GLU A 291 -4.43 -3.71 22.60
N THR A 292 -4.56 -4.71 21.73
CA THR A 292 -3.47 -5.20 20.87
C THR A 292 -3.02 -4.13 19.88
N LEU A 293 -3.96 -3.41 19.25
CA LEU A 293 -3.66 -2.27 18.37
C LEU A 293 -2.85 -1.19 19.10
N VAL A 294 -3.32 -0.76 20.27
CA VAL A 294 -2.67 0.28 21.07
C VAL A 294 -1.27 -0.17 21.53
N LYS A 295 -1.11 -1.45 21.88
CA LYS A 295 0.20 -2.03 22.18
C LYS A 295 1.13 -1.96 20.96
N GLY A 296 0.65 -2.34 19.78
CA GLY A 296 1.42 -2.27 18.53
C GLY A 296 1.86 -0.83 18.22
N ILE A 297 0.98 0.16 18.41
CA ILE A 297 1.33 1.57 18.24
C ILE A 297 2.42 1.99 19.24
N LYS A 298 2.32 1.62 20.52
CA LYS A 298 3.35 1.91 21.53
C LYS A 298 4.72 1.33 21.14
N GLU A 299 4.72 0.09 20.67
CA GLU A 299 5.95 -0.56 20.19
C GLU A 299 6.52 0.16 18.96
N PHE A 300 5.69 0.63 18.06
CA PHE A 300 6.09 1.44 16.91
C PHE A 300 6.67 2.80 17.35
N LEU A 301 6.06 3.50 18.31
CA LEU A 301 6.59 4.73 18.87
C LEU A 301 7.99 4.51 19.52
N SER A 302 8.15 3.43 20.27
CA SER A 302 9.47 3.07 20.84
C SER A 302 10.51 2.74 19.76
N PHE A 303 10.07 2.17 18.62
CA PHE A 303 10.95 1.96 17.48
C PHE A 303 11.38 3.32 16.85
N ILE A 304 10.48 4.30 16.75
CA ILE A 304 10.82 5.65 16.30
C ILE A 304 11.89 6.28 17.22
N GLU A 305 11.69 6.24 18.55
CA GLU A 305 12.64 6.76 19.51
C GLU A 305 14.03 6.17 19.33
N LYS A 306 14.14 4.84 19.24
CA LYS A 306 15.41 4.16 18.98
C LYS A 306 16.03 4.52 17.62
N SER A 307 15.20 4.73 16.60
CA SER A 307 15.69 5.14 15.28
C SER A 307 16.29 6.54 15.29
N LEU A 308 15.76 7.44 16.12
CA LEU A 308 16.25 8.80 16.27
C LEU A 308 17.60 8.88 17.01
N GLU A 309 18.05 7.82 17.70
CA GLU A 309 19.38 7.74 18.30
C GLU A 309 20.48 7.47 17.25
N ARG A 310 20.12 7.04 16.05
CA ARG A 310 21.05 6.64 15.00
C ARG A 310 21.63 7.84 14.25
N GLU A 311 22.93 7.84 14.05
CA GLU A 311 23.66 8.92 13.37
C GLU A 311 23.25 9.12 11.89
N ASP A 312 22.92 8.04 11.18
CA ASP A 312 22.46 8.12 9.80
C ASP A 312 21.07 8.76 9.69
N VAL A 313 20.17 8.49 10.63
CA VAL A 313 18.84 9.11 10.72
C VAL A 313 18.98 10.59 11.09
N LYS A 314 19.78 10.92 12.12
CA LYS A 314 20.03 12.31 12.54
C LYS A 314 20.57 13.18 11.41
N LYS A 315 21.53 12.66 10.61
CA LYS A 315 22.10 13.38 9.47
C LYS A 315 21.11 13.62 8.34
N TYR A 316 20.10 12.78 8.22
CA TYR A 316 19.07 12.92 7.20
C TYR A 316 17.96 13.90 7.60
N LEU A 317 17.69 14.04 8.90
CA LEU A 317 16.65 14.92 9.42
C LEU A 317 17.08 16.39 9.34
N ASP A 318 16.14 17.25 8.99
CA ASP A 318 16.20 18.71 9.11
C ASP A 318 14.95 19.21 9.83
N ASP A 319 14.90 20.50 10.13
CA ASP A 319 13.76 21.11 10.85
C ASP A 319 12.41 20.84 10.19
N TYR A 320 12.37 20.90 8.87
CA TYR A 320 11.14 20.65 8.10
C TYR A 320 10.68 19.18 8.24
N LYS A 321 11.62 18.24 8.09
CA LYS A 321 11.30 16.81 8.23
C LYS A 321 10.87 16.46 9.65
N ILE A 322 11.45 17.10 10.68
CA ILE A 322 11.03 16.91 12.07
C ILE A 322 9.60 17.42 12.28
N ASP A 323 9.26 18.59 11.75
CA ASP A 323 7.90 19.13 11.86
C ASP A 323 6.90 18.18 11.16
N CYS A 324 7.21 17.69 9.96
CA CYS A 324 6.40 16.69 9.26
C CYS A 324 6.31 15.37 10.05
N LEU A 325 7.43 14.86 10.54
CA LEU A 325 7.47 13.63 11.34
C LEU A 325 6.58 13.72 12.58
N ASN A 326 6.63 14.85 13.30
CA ASN A 326 5.78 15.10 14.47
C ASN A 326 4.28 15.12 14.11
N GLU A 327 3.91 15.70 12.97
CA GLU A 327 2.52 15.70 12.51
C GLU A 327 2.05 14.27 12.18
N GLU A 328 2.87 13.47 11.51
CA GLU A 328 2.52 12.08 11.19
C GLU A 328 2.45 11.18 12.43
N ILE A 329 3.36 11.37 13.39
CA ILE A 329 3.29 10.68 14.70
C ILE A 329 1.98 11.01 15.42
N LYS A 330 1.57 12.28 15.40
CA LYS A 330 0.29 12.70 15.97
C LYS A 330 -0.90 12.05 15.27
N ASN A 331 -0.84 11.92 13.92
CA ASN A 331 -1.85 11.22 13.15
C ASN A 331 -1.91 9.73 13.45
N VAL A 332 -0.75 9.06 13.60
CA VAL A 332 -0.66 7.64 14.05
C VAL A 332 -1.29 7.46 15.44
N CYS A 333 -1.19 8.45 16.32
CA CYS A 333 -1.78 8.42 17.65
C CYS A 333 -3.25 8.87 17.69
N ASN A 334 -3.86 9.20 16.56
CA ASN A 334 -5.25 9.68 16.48
C ASN A 334 -6.24 8.55 16.24
N TYR A 335 -6.98 8.15 17.26
CA TYR A 335 -7.97 7.06 17.15
C TYR A 335 -9.04 7.30 16.09
N ASN A 336 -9.39 8.56 15.78
CA ASN A 336 -10.41 8.86 14.78
C ASN A 336 -10.01 8.40 13.37
N CYS A 337 -8.72 8.35 13.05
CA CYS A 337 -8.24 7.84 11.76
C CYS A 337 -8.58 6.34 11.63
N TYR A 338 -8.36 5.55 12.69
CA TYR A 338 -8.66 4.13 12.72
C TYR A 338 -10.17 3.86 12.76
N LEU A 339 -10.92 4.63 13.54
CA LEU A 339 -12.38 4.52 13.61
C LEU A 339 -13.01 4.78 12.24
N LYS A 340 -12.61 5.87 11.58
CA LYS A 340 -13.08 6.20 10.24
C LYS A 340 -12.79 5.08 9.25
N PHE A 341 -11.56 4.57 9.23
CA PHE A 341 -11.15 3.48 8.33
C PHE A 341 -11.97 2.21 8.57
N ILE A 342 -12.18 1.81 9.83
CA ILE A 342 -12.97 0.62 10.17
C ILE A 342 -14.43 0.79 9.70
N ILE A 343 -15.04 1.96 9.89
CA ILE A 343 -16.40 2.25 9.45
C ILE A 343 -16.51 2.18 7.92
N GLU A 344 -15.54 2.73 7.19
CA GLU A 344 -15.54 2.78 5.73
C GLU A 344 -15.27 1.41 5.09
N ASP A 345 -14.45 0.54 5.72
CA ASP A 345 -14.07 -0.79 5.17
C ASP A 345 -14.93 -1.94 5.74
N SER A 346 -15.92 -1.66 6.59
CA SER A 346 -16.81 -2.64 7.18
C SER A 346 -18.29 -2.24 7.08
N ASN A 347 -19.19 -3.22 7.28
CA ASN A 347 -20.63 -2.98 7.42
C ASN A 347 -21.04 -2.93 8.90
N ILE A 348 -20.18 -2.38 9.78
CA ILE A 348 -20.39 -2.31 11.22
C ILE A 348 -21.67 -1.53 11.56
N ASP A 349 -22.51 -2.08 12.46
CA ASP A 349 -23.74 -1.43 12.90
C ASP A 349 -23.48 -0.28 13.88
N GLU A 350 -24.43 0.67 13.99
CA GLU A 350 -24.30 1.87 14.82
C GLU A 350 -23.95 1.56 16.28
N LYS A 351 -24.53 0.51 16.87
CA LYS A 351 -24.27 0.14 18.26
C LYS A 351 -22.82 -0.34 18.43
N SER A 352 -22.32 -1.11 17.49
CA SER A 352 -20.93 -1.59 17.47
C SER A 352 -19.95 -0.45 17.21
N ILE A 353 -20.32 0.54 16.39
CA ILE A 353 -19.56 1.78 16.19
C ILE A 353 -19.40 2.55 17.49
N ASP A 354 -20.49 2.77 18.24
CA ASP A 354 -20.45 3.49 19.52
C ASP A 354 -19.59 2.77 20.55
N MET A 355 -19.70 1.43 20.62
CA MET A 355 -18.86 0.62 21.50
C MET A 355 -17.38 0.73 21.11
N LEU A 356 -17.06 0.54 19.83
CA LEU A 356 -15.69 0.65 19.30
C LEU A 356 -15.09 2.02 19.58
N LYS A 357 -15.84 3.09 19.32
CA LYS A 357 -15.42 4.48 19.58
C LYS A 357 -15.06 4.68 21.06
N ASN A 358 -15.90 4.23 21.97
CA ASN A 358 -15.66 4.36 23.41
C ASN A 358 -14.40 3.62 23.86
N ILE A 359 -14.16 2.41 23.30
CA ILE A 359 -12.96 1.62 23.60
C ILE A 359 -11.72 2.32 23.04
N LEU A 360 -11.73 2.70 21.76
CA LEU A 360 -10.63 3.40 21.12
C LEU A 360 -10.26 4.68 21.85
N GLU A 361 -11.25 5.54 22.17
CA GLU A 361 -11.03 6.78 22.89
C GLU A 361 -10.38 6.56 24.25
N ARG A 362 -10.84 5.54 25.01
CA ARG A 362 -10.27 5.22 26.30
C ARG A 362 -8.83 4.70 26.19
N GLU A 363 -8.57 3.75 25.30
CA GLU A 363 -7.26 3.12 25.18
C GLU A 363 -6.21 4.06 24.58
N PHE A 364 -6.59 4.89 23.61
CA PHE A 364 -5.68 5.87 22.98
C PHE A 364 -5.32 7.02 23.93
N LYS A 365 -6.12 7.35 24.94
CA LYS A 365 -5.73 8.33 25.99
C LYS A 365 -4.44 7.93 26.73
N ASN A 366 -4.11 6.65 26.73
CA ASN A 366 -2.90 6.11 27.34
C ASN A 366 -1.67 6.11 26.41
N LEU A 367 -1.84 6.56 25.16
CA LEU A 367 -0.73 6.83 24.26
C LEU A 367 -0.15 8.20 24.63
N GLY A 368 1.02 8.22 25.26
CA GLY A 368 1.75 9.47 25.47
C GLY A 368 2.15 10.05 24.11
N PRO A 369 2.04 11.38 23.88
CA PRO A 369 2.53 11.99 22.64
C PRO A 369 4.04 11.88 22.60
N LEU A 370 4.57 11.15 21.60
CA LEU A 370 5.98 11.27 21.23
C LEU A 370 6.15 12.59 20.45
N ASN A 371 7.04 13.45 20.95
CA ASN A 371 7.39 14.69 20.26
C ASN A 371 8.90 14.72 20.03
N VAL A 372 9.29 14.71 18.77
CA VAL A 372 10.70 14.75 18.36
C VAL A 372 11.22 16.17 18.48
N SER A 373 12.22 16.39 19.37
CA SER A 373 12.85 17.70 19.55
C SER A 373 13.80 18.02 18.40
N LYS A 374 13.84 19.29 17.97
CA LYS A 374 14.84 19.80 17.02
C LYS A 374 16.27 19.73 17.56
N ASP A 375 16.43 19.60 18.87
CA ASP A 375 17.74 19.42 19.52
C ASP A 375 18.42 18.09 19.15
N VAL A 376 17.65 17.12 18.59
CA VAL A 376 18.19 15.86 18.08
C VAL A 376 19.23 16.08 16.97
N ILE A 377 19.10 17.17 16.20
CA ILE A 377 20.01 17.51 15.08
C ILE A 377 21.22 18.33 15.55
N SER A 378 21.12 19.05 16.67
CA SER A 378 22.09 20.09 17.05
C SER A 378 23.36 19.56 17.69
N LEU A 379 23.50 18.25 17.91
CA LEU A 379 24.65 17.68 18.65
C LEU A 379 25.93 17.52 17.81
N ASP A 380 25.91 17.73 16.49
CA ASP A 380 27.08 17.48 15.62
C ASP A 380 27.63 18.71 14.88
N ASN A 381 27.25 19.92 15.27
CA ASN A 381 27.82 21.18 14.70
C ASN A 381 28.83 21.90 15.61
N ASN A 382 29.45 21.20 16.55
CA ASN A 382 30.54 21.72 17.38
C ASN A 382 31.85 20.95 17.18
#